data_99e6a95f84671b380bf3e0a0bf5f227e
#
_entry.id   99e6a95f84671b380bf3e0a0bf5f227e
#
_cell.length_a   1.000
_cell.length_b   1.000
_cell.length_c   1.000
_cell.angle_alpha   90.00
_cell.angle_beta   90.00
_cell.angle_gamma   90.00
#
_symmetry.space_group_name_H-M   'P 1'
#
loop_
_entity.id
_entity.type
_entity.pdbx_description
1 polymer ?
#
loop_
_entity_poly.entity_id
_entity_poly.type
_entity_poly.pdbx_seq_one_letter_code
_entity_poly.pdbx_strand_id
1 'polypeptide(L)'
;MGSVNKMVSFVKEWCADDSHGYSRNSRWGPDCDCSSLMYMAAANAGYGVPTGGTRYTGTMVRDFTAAGFQALPFDGNLYDCEPGCIALNTTHHVEMFTGWGQLGGAHIDEHGGVQGCCQGDQTGNEVSVGPAYTPSYGWDYILVPPADSDGGSAQTPTESKPTIPEYRVYNRESGWLSWMTGLNCACPCGDDFAGEPGCYAYDFEARNLGPGGWYKIIRADGSESVNESGNTNSPIVGIEGYYDTPDPGTTGYWKLYYQAHWLGAEPGWGKWEYDDEDGGAGKDAESPIDMLRMTIRKA
;
A
#
# COMPACT_ATOMS: atom_id res chain seq x y z
N MET A 1 -26.99 -10.42 -4.92
CA MET A 1 -25.63 -10.65 -4.44
C MET A 1 -24.85 -9.36 -4.54
N GLY A 2 -23.90 -9.12 -3.63
CA GLY A 2 -23.15 -7.89 -3.58
C GLY A 2 -22.16 -7.75 -4.75
N SER A 3 -21.73 -6.51 -5.03
CA SER A 3 -20.73 -6.20 -6.05
C SER A 3 -19.60 -5.38 -5.46
N VAL A 4 -18.37 -5.90 -5.53
CA VAL A 4 -17.15 -5.23 -5.06
C VAL A 4 -16.96 -3.88 -5.76
N ASN A 5 -17.15 -3.85 -7.08
CA ASN A 5 -17.01 -2.62 -7.86
C ASN A 5 -17.97 -1.52 -7.40
N LYS A 6 -19.23 -1.85 -7.10
CA LYS A 6 -20.20 -0.88 -6.58
C LYS A 6 -19.81 -0.37 -5.19
N MET A 7 -19.28 -1.26 -4.37
CA MET A 7 -18.80 -0.91 -3.02
C MET A 7 -17.63 0.07 -3.08
N VAL A 8 -16.65 -0.20 -3.94
CA VAL A 8 -15.48 0.68 -4.17
C VAL A 8 -15.90 2.01 -4.77
N SER A 9 -16.78 1.98 -5.82
CA SER A 9 -17.28 3.21 -6.45
C SER A 9 -18.00 4.10 -5.44
N PHE A 10 -18.83 3.52 -4.58
CA PHE A 10 -19.54 4.27 -3.54
C PHE A 10 -18.57 5.03 -2.62
N VAL A 11 -17.50 4.39 -2.13
CA VAL A 11 -16.53 5.06 -1.27
C VAL A 11 -15.78 6.14 -2.04
N LYS A 12 -15.37 5.87 -3.29
CA LYS A 12 -14.68 6.88 -4.12
C LYS A 12 -15.57 8.10 -4.39
N GLU A 13 -16.84 7.90 -4.69
CA GLU A 13 -17.82 8.97 -4.93
C GLU A 13 -18.01 9.83 -3.66
N TRP A 14 -18.13 9.19 -2.50
CA TRP A 14 -18.23 9.91 -1.22
C TRP A 14 -16.98 10.70 -0.89
N CYS A 15 -15.79 10.12 -1.14
CA CYS A 15 -14.51 10.81 -0.93
C CYS A 15 -14.25 11.96 -1.92
N ALA A 16 -14.97 12.01 -3.04
CA ALA A 16 -14.84 13.05 -4.06
C ALA A 16 -15.92 14.12 -3.97
N ASP A 17 -16.89 13.99 -3.08
CA ASP A 17 -18.02 14.90 -2.92
C ASP A 17 -17.97 15.60 -1.56
N ASP A 18 -17.51 16.85 -1.57
CA ASP A 18 -17.39 17.71 -0.38
C ASP A 18 -18.72 18.00 0.34
N SER A 19 -19.86 17.55 -0.21
CA SER A 19 -21.16 17.62 0.49
C SER A 19 -21.30 16.59 1.61
N HIS A 20 -20.36 15.64 1.71
CA HIS A 20 -20.25 14.61 2.74
C HIS A 20 -19.04 14.85 3.63
N GLY A 21 -19.24 15.03 4.92
CA GLY A 21 -18.17 15.25 5.89
C GLY A 21 -18.09 14.15 6.95
N TYR A 22 -17.18 14.34 7.92
CA TYR A 22 -17.04 13.44 9.05
C TYR A 22 -18.00 13.83 10.19
N SER A 23 -18.87 12.92 10.61
CA SER A 23 -19.73 13.14 11.78
C SER A 23 -20.18 11.84 12.44
N ARG A 24 -19.97 11.71 13.73
CA ARG A 24 -20.61 10.65 14.54
C ARG A 24 -22.09 10.92 14.83
N ASN A 25 -22.51 12.19 14.75
CA ASN A 25 -23.91 12.57 15.01
C ASN A 25 -24.81 12.36 13.78
N SER A 26 -24.30 12.67 12.57
CA SER A 26 -25.03 12.52 11.29
C SER A 26 -24.51 11.36 10.45
N ARG A 27 -23.99 10.33 11.09
CA ARG A 27 -23.18 9.25 10.50
C ARG A 27 -23.87 8.34 9.49
N TRP A 28 -25.16 8.45 9.28
CA TRP A 28 -25.92 7.65 8.30
C TRP A 28 -26.49 8.50 7.15
N GLY A 29 -25.84 9.61 6.88
CA GLY A 29 -26.21 10.62 5.88
C GLY A 29 -26.77 11.89 6.53
N PRO A 30 -26.43 13.07 5.98
CA PRO A 30 -25.59 13.29 4.80
C PRO A 30 -24.09 13.07 5.04
N ASP A 31 -23.61 13.12 6.30
CA ASP A 31 -22.23 12.84 6.68
C ASP A 31 -22.06 11.37 7.09
N CYS A 32 -20.82 10.99 7.39
CA CYS A 32 -20.50 9.64 7.83
C CYS A 32 -19.41 9.64 8.91
N ASP A 33 -19.22 8.51 9.58
CA ASP A 33 -17.98 8.18 10.27
C ASP A 33 -17.27 7.02 9.56
N CYS A 34 -16.08 6.67 10.01
CA CYS A 34 -15.27 5.62 9.39
C CYS A 34 -16.06 4.31 9.20
N SER A 35 -16.79 3.88 10.21
CA SER A 35 -17.52 2.60 10.17
C SER A 35 -18.83 2.71 9.38
N SER A 36 -19.58 3.79 9.53
CA SER A 36 -20.86 3.93 8.81
C SER A 36 -20.67 4.04 7.30
N LEU A 37 -19.57 4.69 6.83
CA LEU A 37 -19.23 4.72 5.41
C LEU A 37 -19.05 3.30 4.85
N MET A 38 -18.33 2.44 5.55
CA MET A 38 -18.12 1.04 5.13
C MET A 38 -19.43 0.23 5.12
N TYR A 39 -20.28 0.40 6.15
CA TYR A 39 -21.58 -0.24 6.17
C TYR A 39 -22.50 0.23 5.03
N MET A 40 -22.55 1.54 4.78
CA MET A 40 -23.34 2.11 3.67
C MET A 40 -22.85 1.62 2.31
N ALA A 41 -21.54 1.61 2.11
CA ALA A 41 -20.93 1.13 0.87
C ALA A 41 -21.27 -0.35 0.60
N ALA A 42 -21.12 -1.21 1.59
CA ALA A 42 -21.41 -2.62 1.46
C ALA A 42 -22.94 -2.89 1.26
N ALA A 43 -23.80 -2.16 1.96
CA ALA A 43 -25.25 -2.28 1.78
C ALA A 43 -25.71 -1.77 0.40
N ASN A 44 -25.19 -0.62 -0.05
CA ASN A 44 -25.44 -0.08 -1.40
C ASN A 44 -25.00 -1.04 -2.49
N ALA A 45 -23.89 -1.71 -2.28
CA ALA A 45 -23.36 -2.73 -3.18
C ALA A 45 -24.18 -4.04 -3.20
N GLY A 46 -25.18 -4.19 -2.34
CA GLY A 46 -26.06 -5.37 -2.28
C GLY A 46 -25.56 -6.48 -1.36
N TYR A 47 -24.56 -6.23 -0.51
CA TYR A 47 -24.19 -7.13 0.57
C TYR A 47 -25.22 -7.01 1.71
N GLY A 48 -25.53 -8.13 2.31
CA GLY A 48 -26.57 -8.20 3.37
C GLY A 48 -26.12 -7.63 4.72
N VAL A 49 -25.26 -6.62 4.73
CA VAL A 49 -24.86 -5.96 5.98
C VAL A 49 -25.96 -5.05 6.49
N PRO A 50 -26.21 -5.00 7.80
CA PRO A 50 -27.21 -4.11 8.37
C PRO A 50 -26.71 -2.67 8.39
N THR A 51 -27.58 -1.68 8.16
CA THR A 51 -27.30 -0.25 8.29
C THR A 51 -28.08 0.36 9.45
N GLY A 52 -27.61 1.52 9.95
CA GLY A 52 -28.27 2.24 11.02
C GLY A 52 -27.99 1.69 12.42
N GLY A 53 -28.55 2.36 13.44
CA GLY A 53 -28.41 1.96 14.86
C GLY A 53 -26.99 2.14 15.42
N THR A 54 -26.64 1.30 16.37
CA THR A 54 -25.39 1.37 17.15
C THR A 54 -24.25 0.55 16.54
N ARG A 55 -24.14 0.49 15.23
CA ARG A 55 -23.06 -0.22 14.54
C ARG A 55 -21.80 0.63 14.52
N TYR A 56 -20.66 -0.02 14.75
CA TYR A 56 -19.35 0.62 14.83
C TYR A 56 -18.26 -0.41 14.50
N THR A 57 -17.01 -0.04 14.51
CA THR A 57 -15.86 -0.91 14.18
C THR A 57 -15.88 -2.24 14.94
N GLY A 58 -16.23 -2.25 16.24
CA GLY A 58 -16.30 -3.46 17.07
C GLY A 58 -17.41 -4.45 16.70
N THR A 59 -18.40 -4.04 15.88
CA THR A 59 -19.45 -4.95 15.38
C THR A 59 -19.18 -5.47 13.98
N MET A 60 -18.18 -4.92 13.27
CA MET A 60 -17.96 -5.17 11.84
C MET A 60 -17.57 -6.62 11.55
N VAL A 61 -16.67 -7.22 12.32
CA VAL A 61 -16.29 -8.64 12.11
C VAL A 61 -17.54 -9.51 12.06
N ARG A 62 -18.41 -9.41 13.07
CA ARG A 62 -19.65 -10.20 13.14
C ARG A 62 -20.59 -9.92 11.96
N ASP A 63 -20.85 -8.65 11.69
CA ASP A 63 -21.88 -8.25 10.71
C ASP A 63 -21.42 -8.52 9.27
N PHE A 64 -20.15 -8.30 8.96
CA PHE A 64 -19.59 -8.56 7.65
C PHE A 64 -19.37 -10.05 7.38
N THR A 65 -18.93 -10.82 8.37
CA THR A 65 -18.85 -12.28 8.21
C THR A 65 -20.23 -12.93 8.02
N ALA A 66 -21.25 -12.43 8.69
CA ALA A 66 -22.63 -12.85 8.44
C ALA A 66 -23.11 -12.53 7.02
N ALA A 67 -22.56 -11.51 6.37
CA ALA A 67 -22.82 -11.14 4.99
C ALA A 67 -21.90 -11.84 3.97
N GLY A 68 -21.05 -12.77 4.41
CA GLY A 68 -20.18 -13.60 3.56
C GLY A 68 -18.74 -13.11 3.40
N PHE A 69 -18.35 -12.02 4.06
CA PHE A 69 -16.95 -11.60 4.06
C PHE A 69 -16.09 -12.56 4.88
N GLN A 70 -14.83 -12.71 4.50
CA GLN A 70 -13.83 -13.39 5.30
C GLN A 70 -13.11 -12.37 6.19
N ALA A 71 -12.98 -12.63 7.47
CA ALA A 71 -12.17 -11.84 8.39
C ALA A 71 -10.81 -12.52 8.56
N LEU A 72 -9.78 -12.00 7.93
CA LEU A 72 -8.42 -12.50 8.03
C LEU A 72 -7.66 -11.64 9.05
N PRO A 73 -6.97 -12.25 10.03
CA PRO A 73 -6.06 -11.48 10.88
C PRO A 73 -5.04 -10.71 10.02
N PHE A 74 -4.77 -9.46 10.39
CA PHE A 74 -3.78 -8.66 9.67
C PHE A 74 -2.38 -9.22 9.88
N ASP A 75 -1.67 -9.50 8.82
CA ASP A 75 -0.32 -10.09 8.81
C ASP A 75 0.81 -9.07 8.67
N GLY A 76 0.49 -7.77 8.65
CA GLY A 76 1.44 -6.68 8.43
C GLY A 76 1.54 -6.23 6.98
N ASN A 77 0.87 -6.92 6.03
CA ASN A 77 0.95 -6.64 4.61
C ASN A 77 -0.32 -5.96 4.08
N LEU A 78 -0.20 -4.72 3.62
CA LEU A 78 -1.28 -3.99 2.96
C LEU A 78 -1.24 -4.11 1.42
N TYR A 79 -0.13 -4.60 0.87
CA TYR A 79 0.11 -4.57 -0.59
C TYR A 79 -0.63 -5.67 -1.34
N ASP A 80 -1.02 -6.74 -0.65
CA ASP A 80 -1.80 -7.84 -1.22
C ASP A 80 -3.32 -7.64 -1.09
N CYS A 81 -3.74 -6.52 -0.52
CA CYS A 81 -5.15 -6.21 -0.34
C CYS A 81 -5.77 -5.67 -1.63
N GLU A 82 -6.71 -6.41 -2.18
CA GLU A 82 -7.45 -6.01 -3.38
C GLU A 82 -8.44 -4.88 -3.09
N PRO A 83 -8.78 -4.05 -4.12
CA PRO A 83 -9.88 -3.10 -4.00
C PRO A 83 -11.16 -3.79 -3.50
N GLY A 84 -11.82 -3.17 -2.52
CA GLY A 84 -12.97 -3.72 -1.82
C GLY A 84 -12.63 -4.46 -0.52
N CYS A 85 -11.38 -4.85 -0.29
CA CYS A 85 -10.93 -5.28 1.03
C CYS A 85 -11.02 -4.12 2.03
N ILE A 86 -11.29 -4.42 3.29
CA ILE A 86 -11.46 -3.41 4.34
C ILE A 86 -10.44 -3.67 5.45
N ALA A 87 -9.55 -2.70 5.69
CA ALA A 87 -8.62 -2.70 6.81
C ALA A 87 -9.36 -2.22 8.06
N LEU A 88 -9.41 -3.05 9.09
CA LEU A 88 -10.19 -2.83 10.29
C LEU A 88 -9.33 -2.91 11.55
N ASN A 89 -9.35 -1.85 12.35
CA ASN A 89 -9.05 -1.92 13.77
C ASN A 89 -10.39 -1.87 14.55
N THR A 90 -10.70 -2.92 15.30
CA THR A 90 -12.00 -3.11 15.95
C THR A 90 -12.33 -2.08 17.03
N THR A 91 -11.35 -1.31 17.47
CA THR A 91 -11.49 -0.30 18.53
C THR A 91 -11.43 1.13 18.00
N HIS A 92 -10.61 1.38 16.96
CA HIS A 92 -10.24 2.74 16.58
C HIS A 92 -10.76 3.18 15.22
N HIS A 93 -10.50 2.42 14.14
CA HIS A 93 -10.67 2.93 12.78
C HIS A 93 -10.93 1.83 11.75
N VAL A 94 -11.43 2.24 10.58
CA VAL A 94 -11.66 1.35 9.45
C VAL A 94 -11.62 2.12 8.15
N GLU A 95 -10.97 1.55 7.13
CA GLU A 95 -10.92 2.09 5.77
C GLU A 95 -11.01 0.97 4.73
N MET A 96 -11.41 1.30 3.51
CA MET A 96 -11.52 0.38 2.40
C MET A 96 -10.37 0.59 1.41
N PHE A 97 -9.80 -0.48 0.90
CA PHE A 97 -8.95 -0.42 -0.28
C PHE A 97 -9.78 0.00 -1.50
N THR A 98 -9.60 1.22 -1.96
CA THR A 98 -10.28 1.79 -3.13
C THR A 98 -9.49 1.60 -4.41
N GLY A 99 -8.24 1.20 -4.29
CA GLY A 99 -7.29 0.83 -5.33
C GLY A 99 -6.11 0.10 -4.69
N TRP A 100 -5.21 -0.43 -5.49
CA TRP A 100 -3.98 -1.04 -4.99
C TRP A 100 -3.14 0.02 -4.26
N GLY A 101 -2.80 -0.27 -3.00
CA GLY A 101 -2.04 0.67 -2.18
C GLY A 101 -2.76 1.98 -1.84
N GLN A 102 -4.08 2.05 -1.98
CA GLN A 102 -4.90 3.20 -1.64
C GLN A 102 -6.01 2.82 -0.65
N LEU A 103 -6.15 3.58 0.40
CA LEU A 103 -7.25 3.50 1.35
C LEU A 103 -8.19 4.69 1.17
N GLY A 104 -9.49 4.46 1.30
CA GLY A 104 -10.51 5.49 1.34
C GLY A 104 -11.37 5.32 2.59
N GLY A 105 -11.62 6.43 3.26
CA GLY A 105 -12.33 6.43 4.52
C GLY A 105 -12.74 7.81 5.01
N ALA A 106 -13.41 7.83 6.14
CA ALA A 106 -13.77 9.04 6.86
C ALA A 106 -12.95 9.13 8.15
N HIS A 107 -12.26 10.25 8.36
CA HIS A 107 -11.19 10.40 9.34
C HIS A 107 -11.57 11.22 10.57
N ILE A 108 -11.72 12.54 10.39
CA ILE A 108 -11.91 13.49 11.50
C ILE A 108 -12.53 14.77 10.95
N ASP A 109 -13.29 15.51 11.73
CA ASP A 109 -13.88 16.77 11.29
C ASP A 109 -12.84 17.91 11.20
N GLU A 110 -13.23 19.04 10.61
CA GLU A 110 -12.39 20.20 10.33
C GLU A 110 -11.73 20.83 11.56
N HIS A 111 -12.25 20.54 12.75
CA HIS A 111 -11.70 21.01 14.04
C HIS A 111 -10.90 19.95 14.78
N GLY A 112 -10.65 18.79 14.15
CA GLY A 112 -9.97 17.68 14.79
C GLY A 112 -10.85 16.92 15.79
N GLY A 113 -12.18 17.05 15.68
CA GLY A 113 -13.17 16.36 16.47
C GLY A 113 -13.79 15.17 15.77
N VAL A 114 -14.74 14.54 16.44
CA VAL A 114 -15.44 13.35 15.94
C VAL A 114 -16.96 13.50 15.91
N GLN A 115 -17.47 14.64 16.36
CA GLN A 115 -18.90 14.88 16.46
C GLN A 115 -19.51 15.44 15.17
N GLY A 116 -18.68 16.05 14.33
CA GLY A 116 -19.08 16.84 13.17
C GLY A 116 -19.53 18.23 13.58
N CYS A 117 -18.81 19.25 13.16
CA CYS A 117 -19.18 20.66 13.43
C CYS A 117 -20.18 21.17 12.40
N CYS A 118 -19.89 20.94 11.13
CA CYS A 118 -20.68 21.41 10.00
C CYS A 118 -20.99 20.22 9.09
N GLN A 119 -22.02 20.35 8.27
CA GLN A 119 -22.31 19.35 7.25
C GLN A 119 -21.34 19.50 6.07
N GLY A 120 -20.86 18.39 5.52
CA GLY A 120 -19.94 18.33 4.40
C GLY A 120 -18.48 18.43 4.83
N ASP A 121 -17.57 18.27 3.87
CA ASP A 121 -16.12 18.31 4.07
C ASP A 121 -15.57 19.70 3.70
N GLN A 122 -15.21 20.50 4.70
CA GLN A 122 -14.69 21.84 4.49
C GLN A 122 -13.19 21.85 4.20
N THR A 123 -12.51 20.73 4.41
CA THR A 123 -11.05 20.61 4.25
C THR A 123 -10.63 19.78 3.05
N GLY A 124 -11.53 18.98 2.47
CA GLY A 124 -11.25 17.97 1.47
C GLY A 124 -10.46 16.78 2.05
N ASN A 125 -10.42 16.63 3.38
CA ASN A 125 -9.66 15.58 4.06
C ASN A 125 -10.49 14.80 5.11
N GLU A 126 -11.71 15.23 5.38
CA GLU A 126 -12.58 14.53 6.34
C GLU A 126 -13.01 13.18 5.82
N VAL A 127 -13.33 13.11 4.52
CA VAL A 127 -13.65 11.88 3.79
C VAL A 127 -12.80 11.85 2.52
N SER A 128 -11.75 11.07 2.53
CA SER A 128 -10.73 11.15 1.47
C SER A 128 -10.13 9.80 1.08
N VAL A 129 -9.47 9.78 -0.07
CA VAL A 129 -8.63 8.65 -0.54
C VAL A 129 -7.17 9.06 -0.44
N GLY A 130 -6.36 8.22 0.19
CA GLY A 130 -4.92 8.43 0.34
C GLY A 130 -4.10 7.15 0.17
N PRO A 131 -2.77 7.25 0.21
CA PRO A 131 -1.89 6.09 0.22
C PRO A 131 -2.19 5.16 1.39
N ALA A 132 -2.14 3.84 1.16
CA ALA A 132 -2.32 2.86 2.22
C ALA A 132 -1.23 3.00 3.29
N TYR A 133 -1.63 2.89 4.54
CA TYR A 133 -0.76 3.04 5.70
C TYR A 133 -1.19 2.11 6.83
N THR A 134 -0.28 1.83 7.74
CA THR A 134 -0.60 1.18 9.02
C THR A 134 -0.57 2.22 10.13
N PRO A 135 -1.70 2.47 10.82
CA PRO A 135 -1.74 3.42 11.93
C PRO A 135 -0.92 2.91 13.12
N SER A 136 -0.54 3.80 14.04
CA SER A 136 0.27 3.46 15.22
C SER A 136 -0.37 2.41 16.14
N TYR A 137 -1.69 2.28 16.11
CA TYR A 137 -2.45 1.25 16.83
C TYR A 137 -2.65 -0.05 16.01
N GLY A 138 -2.12 -0.11 14.79
CA GLY A 138 -2.21 -1.26 13.89
C GLY A 138 -3.61 -1.52 13.32
N TRP A 139 -3.69 -2.47 12.39
CA TRP A 139 -4.93 -3.09 11.95
C TRP A 139 -5.08 -4.45 12.65
N ASP A 140 -6.32 -4.86 12.96
CA ASP A 140 -6.60 -6.18 13.56
C ASP A 140 -6.92 -7.20 12.47
N TYR A 141 -7.70 -6.77 11.46
CA TYR A 141 -8.23 -7.65 10.42
C TYR A 141 -8.22 -6.98 9.05
N ILE A 142 -8.17 -7.82 8.02
CA ILE A 142 -8.62 -7.50 6.66
C ILE A 142 -9.94 -8.24 6.43
N LEU A 143 -11.02 -7.50 6.16
CA LEU A 143 -12.29 -8.08 5.75
C LEU A 143 -12.29 -8.20 4.22
N VAL A 144 -12.30 -9.42 3.72
CA VAL A 144 -12.27 -9.72 2.29
C VAL A 144 -13.69 -9.99 1.80
N PRO A 145 -14.21 -9.23 0.83
CA PRO A 145 -15.56 -9.45 0.29
C PRO A 145 -15.66 -10.80 -0.41
N PRO A 146 -16.87 -11.43 -0.45
CA PRO A 146 -17.07 -12.60 -1.29
C PRO A 146 -16.94 -12.21 -2.78
N ALA A 147 -16.43 -13.12 -3.61
CA ALA A 147 -16.29 -12.91 -5.03
C ALA A 147 -17.66 -12.56 -5.68
N ASP A 148 -17.67 -11.64 -6.63
CA ASP A 148 -18.86 -11.27 -7.38
C ASP A 148 -19.42 -12.50 -8.09
N SER A 149 -20.70 -12.80 -7.86
CA SER A 149 -21.36 -13.97 -8.45
C SER A 149 -22.06 -13.67 -9.78
N ASP A 150 -21.94 -12.45 -10.25
CA ASP A 150 -22.45 -12.08 -11.56
C ASP A 150 -21.45 -12.47 -12.64
N GLY A 151 -21.68 -13.69 -13.21
CA GLY A 151 -21.06 -14.11 -14.48
C GLY A 151 -21.52 -13.28 -15.69
N GLY A 152 -21.81 -12.02 -15.50
CA GLY A 152 -22.12 -11.03 -16.50
C GLY A 152 -20.91 -10.20 -16.81
N SER A 153 -20.31 -10.44 -17.98
CA SER A 153 -19.28 -9.61 -18.61
C SER A 153 -19.75 -8.17 -18.79
N ALA A 154 -19.78 -7.38 -17.73
CA ALA A 154 -19.52 -5.96 -17.83
C ALA A 154 -18.05 -5.81 -17.48
N GLN A 155 -17.21 -5.69 -18.49
CA GLN A 155 -15.81 -5.29 -18.35
C GLN A 155 -15.77 -3.90 -17.73
N THR A 156 -15.90 -3.82 -16.40
CA THR A 156 -15.12 -2.82 -15.67
C THR A 156 -13.68 -3.31 -15.81
N PRO A 157 -12.72 -2.46 -16.17
CA PRO A 157 -11.35 -2.89 -16.27
C PRO A 157 -11.00 -3.53 -14.92
N THR A 158 -10.75 -4.84 -14.92
CA THR A 158 -10.09 -5.49 -13.81
C THR A 158 -8.75 -4.79 -13.75
N GLU A 159 -8.54 -3.88 -12.79
CA GLU A 159 -7.20 -3.36 -12.56
C GLU A 159 -6.35 -4.61 -12.36
N SER A 160 -5.60 -5.02 -13.37
CA SER A 160 -4.72 -6.16 -13.24
C SER A 160 -3.72 -5.81 -12.15
N LYS A 161 -3.61 -6.67 -11.14
CA LYS A 161 -2.68 -6.47 -10.02
C LYS A 161 -1.29 -6.18 -10.59
N PRO A 162 -0.66 -5.06 -10.26
CA PRO A 162 0.73 -4.86 -10.64
C PRO A 162 1.55 -5.95 -9.95
N THR A 163 2.50 -6.51 -10.68
CA THR A 163 3.40 -7.49 -10.09
C THR A 163 4.34 -6.75 -9.13
N ILE A 164 4.29 -7.10 -7.85
CA ILE A 164 5.14 -6.48 -6.83
C ILE A 164 6.59 -6.89 -7.10
N PRO A 165 7.54 -5.93 -7.09
CA PRO A 165 8.95 -6.22 -7.23
C PRO A 165 9.44 -7.20 -6.16
N GLU A 166 10.22 -8.17 -6.60
CA GLU A 166 11.01 -9.01 -5.70
C GLU A 166 12.48 -8.64 -5.86
N TYR A 167 13.20 -8.54 -4.75
CA TYR A 167 14.59 -8.15 -4.75
C TYR A 167 15.36 -8.78 -3.59
N ARG A 168 16.68 -8.85 -3.73
CA ARG A 168 17.59 -9.34 -2.69
C ARG A 168 18.96 -8.69 -2.81
N VAL A 169 19.71 -8.72 -1.73
CA VAL A 169 21.05 -8.17 -1.61
C VAL A 169 22.04 -9.31 -1.34
N TYR A 170 23.24 -9.17 -1.88
CA TYR A 170 24.40 -10.00 -1.57
C TYR A 170 25.40 -9.21 -0.72
N ASN A 171 25.84 -9.79 0.38
CA ASN A 171 27.02 -9.34 1.13
C ASN A 171 28.09 -10.45 1.19
N ARG A 172 29.33 -10.10 1.54
CA ARG A 172 30.44 -11.07 1.55
C ARG A 172 30.42 -12.00 2.75
N GLU A 173 29.76 -11.59 3.84
CA GLU A 173 29.68 -12.29 5.09
C GLU A 173 28.66 -13.44 5.03
N SER A 174 27.48 -13.15 4.48
CA SER A 174 26.33 -14.07 4.48
C SER A 174 25.97 -14.61 3.11
N GLY A 175 26.52 -14.04 2.01
CA GLY A 175 26.17 -14.37 0.65
C GLY A 175 24.87 -13.71 0.21
N TRP A 176 24.09 -14.36 -0.67
CA TRP A 176 22.76 -13.91 -1.04
C TRP A 176 21.77 -14.07 0.11
N LEU A 177 21.15 -12.94 0.48
CA LEU A 177 20.10 -12.94 1.49
C LEU A 177 18.74 -13.36 0.91
N SER A 178 17.74 -13.49 1.79
CA SER A 178 16.38 -13.88 1.40
C SER A 178 15.74 -12.85 0.45
N TRP A 179 14.87 -13.33 -0.44
CA TRP A 179 14.08 -12.45 -1.28
C TRP A 179 13.10 -11.63 -0.44
N MET A 180 12.99 -10.37 -0.81
CA MET A 180 11.92 -9.45 -0.38
C MET A 180 10.85 -9.41 -1.46
N THR A 181 9.58 -9.26 -1.07
CA THR A 181 8.47 -8.95 -1.97
C THR A 181 7.89 -7.61 -1.53
N GLY A 182 8.17 -6.53 -2.27
CA GLY A 182 7.91 -5.19 -1.76
C GLY A 182 8.63 -4.94 -0.43
N LEU A 183 7.90 -4.65 0.62
CA LEU A 183 8.46 -4.44 1.97
C LEU A 183 8.32 -5.67 2.89
N ASN A 184 8.21 -6.88 2.33
CA ASN A 184 8.07 -8.11 3.09
C ASN A 184 9.22 -9.07 2.83
N CYS A 185 9.91 -9.48 3.87
CA CYS A 185 10.92 -10.52 3.81
C CYS A 185 10.28 -11.91 3.63
N ALA A 186 10.84 -12.74 2.76
CA ALA A 186 10.50 -14.16 2.68
C ALA A 186 10.96 -14.97 3.91
N CYS A 187 11.78 -14.37 4.79
CA CYS A 187 12.20 -14.94 6.06
C CYS A 187 11.19 -14.64 7.18
N PRO A 188 11.16 -15.41 8.27
CA PRO A 188 10.32 -15.11 9.42
C PRO A 188 10.86 -13.97 10.32
N CYS A 189 11.77 -13.14 9.81
CA CYS A 189 12.43 -12.07 10.56
C CYS A 189 11.54 -10.83 10.74
N GLY A 190 10.57 -10.62 9.83
CA GLY A 190 9.69 -9.44 9.86
C GLY A 190 10.34 -8.15 9.37
N ASP A 191 11.52 -8.24 8.72
CA ASP A 191 12.21 -7.08 8.17
C ASP A 191 11.48 -6.53 6.95
N ASP A 192 11.48 -5.21 6.78
CA ASP A 192 10.94 -4.49 5.65
C ASP A 192 12.02 -4.05 4.63
N PHE A 193 13.22 -4.63 4.73
CA PHE A 193 14.39 -4.34 3.90
C PHE A 193 15.18 -5.60 3.53
N ALA A 194 15.88 -5.57 2.40
CA ALA A 194 16.94 -6.50 2.06
C ALA A 194 18.29 -5.93 2.51
N GLY A 195 19.16 -6.76 3.02
CA GLY A 195 20.47 -6.36 3.51
C GLY A 195 20.71 -6.83 4.94
N GLU A 196 21.89 -6.50 5.47
CA GLU A 196 22.30 -6.84 6.82
C GLU A 196 22.97 -5.61 7.45
N PRO A 197 22.44 -5.08 8.57
CA PRO A 197 22.97 -3.87 9.18
C PRO A 197 24.46 -3.96 9.45
N GLY A 198 25.22 -3.01 8.90
CA GLY A 198 26.68 -2.94 9.08
C GLY A 198 27.48 -3.75 8.06
N CYS A 199 26.86 -4.57 7.21
CA CYS A 199 27.50 -5.38 6.18
C CYS A 199 27.32 -4.77 4.81
N TYR A 200 28.40 -4.37 4.14
CA TYR A 200 28.30 -3.77 2.79
C TYR A 200 27.59 -4.67 1.80
N ALA A 201 26.64 -4.09 1.06
CA ALA A 201 26.07 -4.71 -0.12
C ALA A 201 27.09 -4.67 -1.27
N TYR A 202 27.32 -5.82 -1.91
CA TYR A 202 28.24 -5.94 -3.05
C TYR A 202 27.51 -6.27 -4.34
N ASP A 203 26.30 -6.84 -4.23
CA ASP A 203 25.48 -7.14 -5.37
C ASP A 203 23.99 -7.07 -5.04
N PHE A 204 23.17 -6.97 -6.07
CA PHE A 204 21.74 -6.79 -5.97
C PHE A 204 21.04 -7.46 -7.14
N GLU A 205 19.90 -8.06 -6.88
CA GLU A 205 19.01 -8.57 -7.89
C GLU A 205 17.60 -8.08 -7.63
N ALA A 206 16.91 -7.70 -8.72
CA ALA A 206 15.47 -7.44 -8.69
C ALA A 206 14.78 -8.11 -9.88
N ARG A 207 13.52 -8.44 -9.71
CA ARG A 207 12.66 -9.03 -10.74
C ARG A 207 11.22 -8.56 -10.57
N ASN A 208 10.35 -8.87 -11.53
CA ASN A 208 8.96 -8.43 -11.53
C ASN A 208 8.81 -6.90 -11.64
N LEU A 209 9.69 -6.27 -12.41
CA LEU A 209 9.67 -4.82 -12.67
C LEU A 209 8.82 -4.43 -13.89
N GLY A 210 8.01 -5.35 -14.42
CA GLY A 210 7.25 -5.19 -15.65
C GLY A 210 8.06 -5.50 -16.91
N PRO A 211 7.43 -5.49 -18.12
CA PRO A 211 8.06 -5.99 -19.36
C PRO A 211 9.32 -5.24 -19.78
N GLY A 212 9.38 -3.93 -19.57
CA GLY A 212 10.52 -3.06 -19.87
C GLY A 212 11.17 -2.49 -18.61
N GLY A 213 10.82 -3.00 -17.44
CA GLY A 213 11.37 -2.55 -16.17
C GLY A 213 12.83 -2.95 -15.99
N TRP A 214 13.57 -2.13 -15.27
CA TRP A 214 15.00 -2.34 -15.06
C TRP A 214 15.46 -1.84 -13.69
N TYR A 215 16.62 -2.33 -13.27
CA TYR A 215 17.39 -1.79 -12.15
C TYR A 215 18.84 -1.58 -12.58
N LYS A 216 19.51 -0.60 -11.97
CA LYS A 216 20.92 -0.30 -12.16
C LYS A 216 21.64 -0.31 -10.82
N ILE A 217 22.82 -0.90 -10.80
CA ILE A 217 23.71 -0.93 -9.66
C ILE A 217 24.87 0.03 -9.94
N ILE A 218 25.15 0.93 -9.02
CA ILE A 218 26.28 1.85 -9.05
C ILE A 218 27.25 1.46 -7.94
N ARG A 219 28.54 1.26 -8.27
CA ARG A 219 29.54 0.79 -7.32
C ARG A 219 30.58 1.86 -7.00
N ALA A 220 31.24 1.70 -5.86
CA ALA A 220 32.24 2.65 -5.36
C ALA A 220 33.45 2.81 -6.28
N ASP A 221 33.76 1.85 -7.13
CA ASP A 221 34.82 1.94 -8.15
C ASP A 221 34.37 2.64 -9.45
N GLY A 222 33.14 3.14 -9.49
CA GLY A 222 32.53 3.79 -10.64
C GLY A 222 31.98 2.81 -11.68
N SER A 223 32.02 1.51 -11.44
CA SER A 223 31.41 0.54 -12.35
C SER A 223 29.87 0.53 -12.17
N GLU A 224 29.17 0.33 -13.27
CA GLU A 224 27.71 0.20 -13.31
C GLU A 224 27.30 -1.11 -13.97
N SER A 225 26.15 -1.63 -13.60
CA SER A 225 25.51 -2.74 -14.29
C SER A 225 23.98 -2.58 -14.29
N VAL A 226 23.33 -2.96 -15.39
CA VAL A 226 21.87 -2.86 -15.56
C VAL A 226 21.31 -4.26 -15.76
N ASN A 227 20.36 -4.64 -14.92
CA ASN A 227 19.73 -5.97 -14.93
C ASN A 227 20.73 -7.14 -14.86
N GLU A 228 21.91 -6.89 -14.32
CA GLU A 228 22.98 -7.87 -14.22
C GLU A 228 23.52 -7.92 -12.79
N SER A 229 23.70 -9.13 -12.29
CA SER A 229 24.35 -9.45 -11.03
C SER A 229 25.64 -10.26 -11.26
N GLY A 230 26.43 -10.48 -10.21
CA GLY A 230 27.65 -11.32 -10.26
C GLY A 230 28.96 -10.52 -10.15
N ASN A 231 28.94 -9.20 -10.19
CA ASN A 231 30.12 -8.38 -9.90
C ASN A 231 30.16 -7.97 -8.43
N THR A 232 30.94 -8.69 -7.63
CA THR A 232 31.09 -8.47 -6.18
C THR A 232 32.43 -7.83 -5.80
N ASN A 233 33.10 -7.15 -6.77
CA ASN A 233 34.45 -6.61 -6.56
C ASN A 233 34.45 -5.31 -5.74
N SER A 234 33.40 -4.51 -5.89
CA SER A 234 33.27 -3.21 -5.23
C SER A 234 31.89 -3.07 -4.55
N PRO A 235 31.78 -2.43 -3.37
CA PRO A 235 30.50 -2.27 -2.71
C PRO A 235 29.57 -1.35 -3.53
N ILE A 236 28.28 -1.57 -3.36
CA ILE A 236 27.21 -0.74 -3.93
C ILE A 236 27.16 0.59 -3.20
N VAL A 237 27.07 1.68 -3.94
CA VAL A 237 26.87 3.05 -3.42
C VAL A 237 25.59 3.69 -3.92
N GLY A 238 24.95 3.11 -4.96
CA GLY A 238 23.68 3.61 -5.50
C GLY A 238 22.92 2.52 -6.24
N ILE A 239 21.59 2.67 -6.20
CA ILE A 239 20.65 1.87 -6.99
C ILE A 239 19.73 2.85 -7.71
N GLU A 240 19.45 2.58 -8.96
CA GLU A 240 18.38 3.22 -9.72
C GLU A 240 17.44 2.14 -10.26
N GLY A 241 16.21 2.50 -10.60
CA GLY A 241 15.31 1.53 -11.19
C GLY A 241 14.07 2.14 -11.77
N TYR A 242 13.40 1.37 -12.62
CA TYR A 242 12.18 1.75 -13.31
C TYR A 242 11.19 0.59 -13.31
N TYR A 243 9.94 0.90 -12.99
CA TYR A 243 8.84 -0.05 -13.11
C TYR A 243 8.06 0.21 -14.40
N ASP A 244 8.12 -0.72 -15.33
CA ASP A 244 7.29 -0.65 -16.53
C ASP A 244 5.90 -1.18 -16.23
N THR A 245 4.97 -0.27 -16.03
CA THR A 245 3.58 -0.61 -15.67
C THR A 245 2.90 -1.41 -16.77
N PRO A 246 2.55 -2.69 -16.55
CA PRO A 246 1.76 -3.44 -17.51
C PRO A 246 0.39 -2.82 -17.69
N ASP A 247 0.01 -2.54 -18.95
CA ASP A 247 -1.31 -2.01 -19.33
C ASP A 247 -1.75 -0.78 -18.52
N PRO A 248 -1.00 0.34 -18.56
CA PRO A 248 -1.30 1.53 -17.75
C PRO A 248 -2.64 2.18 -18.07
N GLY A 249 -3.22 1.90 -19.24
CA GLY A 249 -4.57 2.32 -19.60
C GLY A 249 -5.66 1.68 -18.74
N THR A 250 -5.39 0.49 -18.20
CA THR A 250 -6.29 -0.26 -17.33
C THR A 250 -5.94 -0.11 -15.86
N THR A 251 -4.65 -0.19 -15.52
CA THR A 251 -4.17 -0.23 -14.12
C THR A 251 -3.84 1.15 -13.54
N GLY A 252 -3.77 2.19 -14.39
CA GLY A 252 -3.07 3.43 -14.09
C GLY A 252 -1.56 3.23 -14.08
N TYR A 253 -0.81 4.32 -13.95
CA TYR A 253 0.64 4.27 -13.87
C TYR A 253 1.11 3.94 -12.46
N TRP A 254 2.14 3.09 -12.36
CA TRP A 254 2.83 2.73 -11.14
C TRP A 254 4.29 3.13 -11.27
N LYS A 255 4.89 3.57 -10.16
CA LYS A 255 6.29 3.93 -10.08
C LYS A 255 7.03 3.00 -9.13
N LEU A 256 8.27 2.68 -9.46
CA LEU A 256 9.18 2.04 -8.52
C LEU A 256 9.60 3.05 -7.46
N TYR A 257 9.47 2.68 -6.21
CA TYR A 257 10.01 3.43 -5.07
C TYR A 257 11.10 2.60 -4.42
N TYR A 258 12.22 3.23 -4.14
CA TYR A 258 13.35 2.59 -3.47
C TYR A 258 14.02 3.54 -2.51
N GLN A 259 14.63 2.97 -1.47
CA GLN A 259 15.30 3.70 -0.40
C GLN A 259 16.50 2.88 0.07
N ALA A 260 17.67 3.49 0.09
CA ALA A 260 18.87 2.84 0.58
C ALA A 260 19.23 3.35 1.98
N HIS A 261 19.77 2.43 2.79
CA HIS A 261 20.49 2.76 4.00
C HIS A 261 21.99 2.68 3.69
N TRP A 262 22.75 3.67 4.06
CA TRP A 262 24.18 3.71 3.83
C TRP A 262 24.98 3.69 5.12
N LEU A 263 26.19 3.18 5.00
CA LEU A 263 27.21 3.21 6.01
C LEU A 263 28.19 4.33 5.74
N GLY A 264 28.40 5.22 6.68
CA GLY A 264 29.30 6.36 6.56
C GLY A 264 29.45 7.06 7.90
N ALA A 265 29.96 8.29 7.87
CA ALA A 265 30.12 9.09 9.09
C ALA A 265 28.79 9.36 9.80
N GLU A 266 27.70 9.38 9.06
CA GLU A 266 26.32 9.50 9.55
C GLU A 266 25.45 8.41 8.89
N PRO A 267 25.48 7.17 9.38
CA PRO A 267 24.68 6.08 8.81
C PRO A 267 23.18 6.35 8.95
N GLY A 268 22.42 5.97 7.96
CA GLY A 268 20.96 6.16 7.99
C GLY A 268 20.25 5.88 6.66
N TRP A 269 18.92 5.90 6.73
CA TRP A 269 18.07 5.80 5.56
C TRP A 269 18.05 7.12 4.79
N GLY A 270 18.22 7.03 3.44
CA GLY A 270 18.01 8.13 2.51
C GLY A 270 16.56 8.55 2.39
N LYS A 271 16.29 9.45 1.46
CA LYS A 271 14.92 9.71 1.01
C LYS A 271 14.44 8.51 0.18
N TRP A 272 13.13 8.41 0.04
CA TRP A 272 12.54 7.60 -1.01
C TRP A 272 12.78 8.28 -2.35
N GLU A 273 13.41 7.57 -3.27
CA GLU A 273 13.54 7.91 -4.68
C GLU A 273 12.52 7.12 -5.48
N TYR A 274 12.20 7.55 -6.70
CA TYR A 274 11.22 6.86 -7.54
C TYR A 274 11.59 6.96 -9.02
N ASP A 275 11.40 5.85 -9.74
CA ASP A 275 11.79 5.68 -11.14
C ASP A 275 13.20 6.23 -11.45
N ASP A 276 13.45 6.62 -12.67
CA ASP A 276 14.77 7.07 -13.13
C ASP A 276 15.01 8.60 -13.02
N GLU A 277 14.15 9.31 -12.30
CA GLU A 277 14.32 10.75 -12.13
C GLU A 277 15.46 11.05 -11.15
N ASP A 278 16.65 11.30 -11.70
CA ASP A 278 17.80 11.95 -11.05
C ASP A 278 18.58 11.21 -9.95
N GLY A 279 18.87 9.96 -10.16
CA GLY A 279 20.00 9.39 -9.44
C GLY A 279 19.68 8.52 -8.26
N GLY A 280 20.63 7.74 -7.93
CA GLY A 280 20.59 6.61 -7.08
C GLY A 280 20.11 6.87 -5.65
N ALA A 281 19.62 5.84 -5.01
CA ALA A 281 19.22 5.83 -3.60
C ALA A 281 20.37 6.11 -2.61
N GLY A 282 21.55 6.43 -3.10
CA GLY A 282 22.73 6.81 -2.33
C GLY A 282 22.79 8.32 -2.07
N LYS A 283 23.27 8.70 -0.90
CA LYS A 283 23.45 10.11 -0.52
C LYS A 283 24.60 10.77 -1.28
N ASP A 284 25.66 10.04 -1.44
CA ASP A 284 26.88 10.43 -2.16
C ASP A 284 27.47 9.17 -2.80
N ALA A 285 28.05 9.31 -3.99
CA ALA A 285 28.70 8.23 -4.72
C ALA A 285 29.83 7.49 -3.97
N GLU A 286 30.11 7.86 -2.72
CA GLU A 286 31.20 7.34 -1.92
C GLU A 286 30.75 6.55 -0.70
N SER A 287 29.44 6.55 -0.35
CA SER A 287 28.95 5.87 0.85
C SER A 287 28.34 4.51 0.52
N PRO A 288 28.98 3.39 0.96
CA PRO A 288 28.42 2.06 0.72
C PRO A 288 27.08 1.85 1.36
N ILE A 289 26.22 1.09 0.67
CA ILE A 289 24.90 0.67 1.11
C ILE A 289 25.05 -0.65 1.89
N ASP A 290 24.26 -0.84 2.93
CA ASP A 290 24.10 -2.10 3.65
C ASP A 290 22.69 -2.68 3.58
N MET A 291 21.67 -1.81 3.44
CA MET A 291 20.26 -2.23 3.35
C MET A 291 19.53 -1.46 2.25
N LEU A 292 18.51 -2.09 1.69
CA LEU A 292 17.67 -1.52 0.64
C LEU A 292 16.20 -1.87 0.86
N ARG A 293 15.34 -0.91 0.59
CA ARG A 293 13.89 -1.09 0.46
C ARG A 293 13.46 -0.81 -0.97
N MET A 294 12.51 -1.59 -1.49
CA MET A 294 11.94 -1.39 -2.81
C MET A 294 10.47 -1.80 -2.82
N THR A 295 9.63 -0.98 -3.44
CA THR A 295 8.20 -1.25 -3.60
C THR A 295 7.67 -0.49 -4.81
N ILE A 296 6.41 -0.71 -5.19
CA ILE A 296 5.72 0.11 -6.18
C ILE A 296 4.57 0.88 -5.54
N ARG A 297 4.31 2.07 -6.07
CA ARG A 297 3.15 2.88 -5.68
C ARG A 297 2.49 3.45 -6.92
N LYS A 298 1.18 3.66 -6.85
CA LYS A 298 0.44 4.32 -7.94
C LYS A 298 0.94 5.77 -8.08
N ALA A 299 1.21 6.18 -9.34
CA ALA A 299 1.70 7.50 -9.67
C ALA A 299 0.59 8.56 -9.56
#